data_7cd577c500add77de4784bd2493a4f8a
#
_entry.id   7cd577c500add77de4784bd2493a4f8a
#
_cell.length_a   1.000
_cell.length_b   1.000
_cell.length_c   1.000
_cell.angle_alpha   90.00
_cell.angle_beta   90.00
_cell.angle_gamma   90.00
#
_symmetry.space_group_name_H-M   'P 1'
#
loop_
_entity.id
_entity.type
_entity.pdbx_description
1 polymer ?
#
loop_
_entity_poly.entity_id
_entity_poly.type
_entity_poly.pdbx_seq_one_letter_code
_entity_poly.pdbx_strand_id
1 'polypeptide(L)'
;MENEGTLKKIVIALAVVAAILVGTLAYVWISKNKLVDDLNGEKAALTEEMVALQNDYSILSTDNDSLNVQLEREREKVEQLIERVKKTEATNRSKIRQYEKELGTLRSIMKHYIVQIDSLNTLNTALRADAAA
;
A
#
# COMPACT_ATOMS: atom_id res chain seq x y z
N MET A 1 24.27 -8.46 62.34
CA MET A 1 22.90 -8.95 62.11
C MET A 1 22.01 -7.90 61.43
N GLU A 2 22.00 -6.65 61.87
CA GLU A 2 21.23 -5.60 61.20
C GLU A 2 21.61 -5.35 59.76
N ASN A 3 22.93 -5.47 59.42
CA ASN A 3 23.42 -5.29 58.06
C ASN A 3 22.95 -6.38 57.07
N GLU A 4 22.78 -7.62 57.53
CA GLU A 4 22.35 -8.73 56.68
C GLU A 4 20.87 -8.59 56.27
N GLY A 5 20.00 -8.15 57.19
CA GLY A 5 18.58 -7.89 56.86
C GLY A 5 18.41 -6.73 55.91
N THR A 6 19.23 -5.68 56.06
CA THR A 6 19.24 -4.52 55.17
C THR A 6 19.78 -4.89 53.78
N LEU A 7 20.84 -5.67 53.71
CA LEU A 7 21.42 -6.18 52.44
C LEU A 7 20.41 -7.05 51.70
N LYS A 8 19.68 -7.94 52.35
CA LYS A 8 18.65 -8.76 51.72
C LYS A 8 17.54 -7.90 51.12
N LYS A 9 17.09 -6.87 51.83
CA LYS A 9 16.06 -5.93 51.35
C LYS A 9 16.52 -5.15 50.14
N ILE A 10 17.79 -4.71 50.13
CA ILE A 10 18.39 -4.00 48.99
C ILE A 10 18.49 -4.93 47.77
N VAL A 11 18.92 -6.17 47.96
CA VAL A 11 19.01 -7.16 46.88
C VAL A 11 17.64 -7.48 46.30
N ILE A 12 16.63 -7.65 47.11
CA ILE A 12 15.23 -7.88 46.69
C ILE A 12 14.72 -6.66 45.90
N ALA A 13 14.96 -5.45 46.38
CA ALA A 13 14.54 -4.22 45.71
C ALA A 13 15.22 -4.08 44.34
N LEU A 14 16.51 -4.36 44.23
CA LEU A 14 17.25 -4.34 42.99
C LEU A 14 16.74 -5.40 42.01
N ALA A 15 16.43 -6.61 42.49
CA ALA A 15 15.88 -7.67 41.66
C ALA A 15 14.51 -7.30 41.09
N VAL A 16 13.63 -6.66 41.89
CA VAL A 16 12.32 -6.19 41.45
C VAL A 16 12.47 -5.09 40.37
N VAL A 17 13.34 -4.13 40.58
CA VAL A 17 13.61 -3.06 39.60
C VAL A 17 14.16 -3.65 38.31
N ALA A 18 15.10 -4.59 38.37
CA ALA A 18 15.64 -5.26 37.20
C ALA A 18 14.55 -6.02 36.42
N ALA A 19 13.67 -6.73 37.12
CA ALA A 19 12.55 -7.45 36.52
C ALA A 19 11.57 -6.50 35.80
N ILE A 20 11.27 -5.34 36.37
CA ILE A 20 10.42 -4.32 35.78
C ILE A 20 11.08 -3.76 34.52
N LEU A 21 12.36 -3.46 34.56
CA LEU A 21 13.11 -2.95 33.40
C LEU A 21 13.14 -3.96 32.25
N VAL A 22 13.41 -5.22 32.54
CA VAL A 22 13.39 -6.30 31.54
C VAL A 22 12.00 -6.46 30.93
N GLY A 23 10.96 -6.46 31.76
CA GLY A 23 9.57 -6.56 31.29
C GLY A 23 9.18 -5.38 30.41
N THR A 24 9.57 -4.16 30.77
CA THR A 24 9.33 -2.94 29.97
C THR A 24 10.05 -3.00 28.63
N LEU A 25 11.31 -3.40 28.60
CA LEU A 25 12.09 -3.55 27.38
C LEU A 25 11.49 -4.62 26.45
N ALA A 26 11.08 -5.76 27.00
CA ALA A 26 10.44 -6.82 26.24
C ALA A 26 9.10 -6.36 25.65
N TYR A 27 8.29 -5.63 26.42
CA TYR A 27 7.03 -5.06 25.94
C TYR A 27 7.25 -4.08 24.77
N VAL A 28 8.18 -3.15 24.92
CA VAL A 28 8.50 -2.18 23.87
C VAL A 28 9.01 -2.89 22.62
N TRP A 29 9.86 -3.90 22.77
CA TRP A 29 10.38 -4.66 21.64
C TRP A 29 9.30 -5.43 20.88
N ILE A 30 8.41 -6.11 21.60
CA ILE A 30 7.26 -6.83 21.02
C ILE A 30 6.31 -5.84 20.32
N SER A 31 6.03 -4.70 20.93
CA SER A 31 5.17 -3.66 20.34
C SER A 31 5.77 -3.09 19.05
N LYS A 32 7.07 -2.84 19.01
CA LYS A 32 7.77 -2.37 17.80
C LYS A 32 7.72 -3.41 16.69
N ASN A 33 7.98 -4.68 16.98
CA ASN A 33 7.93 -5.75 15.99
C ASN A 33 6.53 -5.91 15.40
N LYS A 34 5.51 -5.86 16.25
CA LYS A 34 4.12 -5.94 15.81
C LYS A 34 3.75 -4.76 14.90
N LEU A 35 4.18 -3.55 15.24
CA LEU A 35 3.95 -2.36 14.41
C LEU A 35 4.66 -2.48 13.06
N VAL A 36 5.90 -2.95 13.03
CA VAL A 36 6.66 -3.17 11.78
C VAL A 36 5.97 -4.23 10.92
N ASP A 37 5.50 -5.32 11.51
CA ASP A 37 4.75 -6.36 10.79
C ASP A 37 3.45 -5.81 10.20
N ASP A 38 2.70 -5.01 10.95
CA ASP A 38 1.48 -4.36 10.48
C ASP A 38 1.76 -3.41 9.31
N LEU A 39 2.82 -2.60 9.40
CA LEU A 39 3.23 -1.67 8.35
C LEU A 39 3.72 -2.41 7.10
N ASN A 40 4.45 -3.50 7.25
CA ASN A 40 4.85 -4.36 6.14
C ASN A 40 3.63 -5.00 5.46
N GLY A 41 2.61 -5.39 6.23
CA GLY A 41 1.34 -5.90 5.72
C GLY A 41 0.58 -4.84 4.92
N GLU A 42 0.52 -3.60 5.40
CA GLU A 42 -0.09 -2.48 4.67
C GLU A 42 0.64 -2.19 3.36
N LYS A 43 1.97 -2.18 3.38
CA LYS A 43 2.79 -1.99 2.17
C LYS A 43 2.56 -3.13 1.17
N ALA A 44 2.50 -4.38 1.61
CA ALA A 44 2.24 -5.53 0.76
C ALA A 44 0.85 -5.45 0.13
N ALA A 45 -0.18 -5.10 0.91
CA ALA A 45 -1.54 -4.92 0.42
C ALA A 45 -1.62 -3.80 -0.61
N LEU A 46 -0.94 -2.67 -0.37
CA LEU A 46 -0.86 -1.56 -1.31
C LEU A 46 -0.19 -1.99 -2.63
N THR A 47 0.89 -2.74 -2.55
CA THR A 47 1.58 -3.27 -3.73
C THR A 47 0.69 -4.21 -4.53
N GLU A 48 -0.07 -5.09 -3.87
CA GLU A 48 -1.04 -5.98 -4.52
C GLU A 48 -2.14 -5.20 -5.24
N GLU A 49 -2.67 -4.14 -4.63
CA GLU A 49 -3.67 -3.28 -5.26
C GLU A 49 -3.11 -2.56 -6.49
N MET A 50 -1.84 -2.12 -6.44
CA MET A 50 -1.17 -1.51 -7.57
C MET A 50 -0.96 -2.49 -8.71
N VAL A 51 -0.55 -3.72 -8.41
CA VAL A 51 -0.38 -4.78 -9.42
C VAL A 51 -1.73 -5.13 -10.06
N ALA A 52 -2.78 -5.21 -9.26
CA ALA A 52 -4.14 -5.44 -9.77
C ALA A 52 -4.58 -4.30 -10.71
N LEU A 53 -4.31 -3.05 -10.35
CA LEU A 53 -4.61 -1.90 -11.20
C LEU A 53 -3.79 -1.93 -12.50
N GLN A 54 -2.51 -2.29 -12.45
CA GLN A 54 -1.66 -2.47 -13.63
C GLN A 54 -2.23 -3.53 -14.57
N ASN A 55 -2.67 -4.65 -14.03
CA ASN A 55 -3.30 -5.72 -14.80
C ASN A 55 -4.62 -5.24 -15.45
N ASP A 56 -5.41 -4.47 -14.73
CA ASP A 56 -6.66 -3.90 -15.26
C ASP A 56 -6.38 -2.96 -16.43
N TYR A 57 -5.36 -2.10 -16.34
CA TYR A 57 -4.93 -1.28 -17.47
C TYR A 57 -4.45 -2.11 -18.66
N SER A 58 -3.78 -3.23 -18.40
CA SER A 58 -3.29 -4.12 -19.46
C SER A 58 -4.40 -4.79 -20.26
N ILE A 59 -5.55 -5.03 -19.63
CA ILE A 59 -6.73 -5.65 -20.23
C ILE A 59 -7.52 -4.63 -21.07
N LEU A 60 -7.49 -3.35 -20.68
CA LEU A 60 -8.21 -2.31 -21.41
C LEU A 60 -7.60 -2.11 -22.78
N SER A 61 -8.41 -2.26 -23.81
CA SER A 61 -8.04 -1.99 -25.20
C SER A 61 -9.22 -1.40 -25.95
N THR A 62 -8.92 -0.68 -27.01
CA THR A 62 -9.91 -0.02 -27.84
C THR A 62 -9.39 0.03 -29.28
N ASP A 63 -10.28 0.27 -30.24
CA ASP A 63 -9.91 0.49 -31.65
C ASP A 63 -9.31 1.89 -31.88
N ASN A 64 -9.33 2.75 -30.87
CA ASN A 64 -8.76 4.09 -30.95
C ASN A 64 -7.30 4.07 -30.52
N ASP A 65 -6.38 4.24 -31.48
CA ASP A 65 -4.94 4.20 -31.25
C ASP A 65 -4.46 5.29 -30.28
N SER A 66 -5.01 6.48 -30.35
CA SER A 66 -4.68 7.58 -29.45
C SER A 66 -5.05 7.25 -28.00
N LEU A 67 -6.20 6.63 -27.79
CA LEU A 67 -6.65 6.19 -26.45
C LEU A 67 -5.78 5.03 -25.95
N ASN A 68 -5.38 4.10 -26.81
CA ASN A 68 -4.46 3.02 -26.45
C ASN A 68 -3.10 3.54 -26.00
N VAL A 69 -2.57 4.58 -26.64
CA VAL A 69 -1.32 5.24 -26.21
C VAL A 69 -1.48 5.86 -24.82
N GLN A 70 -2.62 6.49 -24.54
CA GLN A 70 -2.89 7.07 -23.21
C GLN A 70 -3.01 5.99 -22.15
N LEU A 71 -3.67 4.88 -22.45
CA LEU A 71 -3.79 3.72 -21.53
C LEU A 71 -2.41 3.14 -21.22
N GLU A 72 -1.52 3.02 -22.21
CA GLU A 72 -0.16 2.56 -22.02
C GLU A 72 0.64 3.49 -21.11
N ARG A 73 0.50 4.80 -21.27
CA ARG A 73 1.12 5.80 -20.39
C ARG A 73 0.65 5.67 -18.95
N GLU A 74 -0.64 5.47 -18.74
CA GLU A 74 -1.20 5.28 -17.39
C GLU A 74 -0.69 3.97 -16.78
N ARG A 75 -0.57 2.91 -17.56
CA ARG A 75 0.02 1.64 -17.11
C ARG A 75 1.47 1.83 -16.68
N GLU A 76 2.27 2.57 -17.44
CA GLU A 76 3.65 2.90 -17.07
C GLU A 76 3.73 3.69 -15.77
N LYS A 77 2.82 4.62 -15.53
CA LYS A 77 2.75 5.36 -14.26
C LYS A 77 2.50 4.45 -13.07
N VAL A 78 1.61 3.47 -13.22
CA VAL A 78 1.35 2.46 -12.18
C VAL A 78 2.60 1.62 -11.94
N GLU A 79 3.29 1.21 -12.98
CA GLU A 79 4.55 0.46 -12.88
C GLU A 79 5.63 1.23 -12.13
N GLN A 80 5.81 2.51 -12.44
CA GLN A 80 6.73 3.40 -11.72
C GLN A 80 6.34 3.56 -10.26
N LEU A 81 5.05 3.64 -9.98
CA LEU A 81 4.55 3.74 -8.61
C LEU A 81 4.85 2.46 -7.81
N ILE A 82 4.67 1.30 -8.42
CA ILE A 82 5.02 0.00 -7.83
C ILE A 82 6.51 -0.03 -7.46
N GLU A 83 7.38 0.40 -8.36
CA GLU A 83 8.82 0.48 -8.12
C GLU A 83 9.16 1.41 -6.94
N ARG A 84 8.53 2.56 -6.87
CA ARG A 84 8.72 3.51 -5.76
C ARG A 84 8.29 2.91 -4.43
N VAL A 85 7.14 2.25 -4.38
CA VAL A 85 6.64 1.61 -3.16
C VAL A 85 7.58 0.49 -2.71
N LYS A 86 8.07 -0.33 -3.64
CA LYS A 86 9.02 -1.40 -3.32
C LYS A 86 10.30 -0.88 -2.69
N LYS A 87 10.79 0.28 -3.13
CA LYS A 87 12.00 0.92 -2.60
C LYS A 87 11.78 1.70 -1.31
N THR A 88 10.53 1.96 -0.93
CA THR A 88 10.19 2.75 0.26
C THR A 88 10.02 1.82 1.45
N GLU A 89 10.63 2.16 2.58
CA GLU A 89 10.44 1.43 3.82
C GLU A 89 9.00 1.57 4.32
N ALA A 90 8.44 0.47 4.82
CA ALA A 90 7.07 0.44 5.33
C ALA A 90 6.85 1.42 6.50
N THR A 91 7.91 1.74 7.23
CA THR A 91 7.90 2.70 8.34
C THR A 91 7.79 4.15 7.90
N ASN A 92 8.05 4.45 6.63
CA ASN A 92 7.89 5.78 6.06
C ASN A 92 6.41 6.04 5.70
N ARG A 93 5.60 6.26 6.72
CA ARG A 93 4.14 6.39 6.59
C ARG A 93 3.71 7.57 5.73
N SER A 94 4.45 8.66 5.76
CA SER A 94 4.16 9.83 4.94
C SER A 94 4.22 9.50 3.46
N LYS A 95 5.26 8.80 3.01
CA LYS A 95 5.39 8.37 1.62
C LYS A 95 4.37 7.28 1.24
N ILE A 96 4.12 6.32 2.12
CA ILE A 96 3.12 5.28 1.88
C ILE A 96 1.74 5.88 1.69
N ARG A 97 1.34 6.86 2.51
CA ARG A 97 0.07 7.58 2.35
C ARG A 97 0.01 8.39 1.05
N GLN A 98 1.11 9.00 0.66
CA GLN A 98 1.20 9.70 -0.62
C GLN A 98 0.97 8.74 -1.79
N TYR A 99 1.56 7.56 -1.75
CA TYR A 99 1.37 6.54 -2.78
C TYR A 99 -0.05 5.99 -2.80
N GLU A 100 -0.70 5.84 -1.65
CA GLU A 100 -2.12 5.47 -1.57
C GLU A 100 -3.02 6.50 -2.29
N LYS A 101 -2.73 7.79 -2.12
CA LYS A 101 -3.44 8.87 -2.82
C LYS A 101 -3.20 8.81 -4.32
N GLU A 102 -1.96 8.59 -4.74
CA GLU A 102 -1.62 8.45 -6.16
C GLU A 102 -2.33 7.24 -6.78
N LEU A 103 -2.39 6.11 -6.06
CA LEU A 103 -3.14 4.93 -6.48
C LEU A 103 -4.64 5.25 -6.66
N GLY A 104 -5.23 5.98 -5.72
CA GLY A 104 -6.62 6.43 -5.81
C GLY A 104 -6.87 7.30 -7.03
N THR A 105 -5.96 8.21 -7.34
CA THR A 105 -6.01 9.05 -8.54
C THR A 105 -5.93 8.22 -9.81
N LEU A 106 -5.00 7.29 -9.91
CA LEU A 106 -4.84 6.41 -11.08
C LEU A 106 -6.06 5.49 -11.26
N ARG A 107 -6.66 5.04 -10.16
CA ARG A 107 -7.89 4.25 -10.20
C ARG A 107 -9.08 5.07 -10.72
N SER A 108 -9.19 6.34 -10.32
CA SER A 108 -10.21 7.25 -10.83
C SER A 108 -10.02 7.53 -12.32
N ILE A 109 -8.79 7.71 -12.76
CA ILE A 109 -8.45 7.88 -14.17
C ILE A 109 -8.85 6.64 -14.96
N MET A 110 -8.59 5.44 -14.45
CA MET A 110 -9.01 4.18 -15.09
C MET A 110 -10.53 4.13 -15.26
N LYS A 111 -11.31 4.53 -14.27
CA LYS A 111 -12.78 4.58 -14.38
C LYS A 111 -13.23 5.51 -15.49
N HIS A 112 -12.58 6.65 -15.66
CA HIS A 112 -12.85 7.56 -16.78
C HIS A 112 -12.57 6.91 -18.13
N TYR A 113 -11.46 6.18 -18.27
CA TYR A 113 -11.17 5.46 -19.51
C TYR A 113 -12.19 4.36 -19.80
N ILE A 114 -12.64 3.63 -18.79
CA ILE A 114 -13.69 2.61 -18.95
C ILE A 114 -14.98 3.22 -19.49
N VAL A 115 -15.41 4.34 -18.92
CA VAL A 115 -16.60 5.06 -19.39
C VAL A 115 -16.41 5.56 -20.83
N GLN A 116 -15.23 6.09 -21.14
CA GLN A 116 -14.91 6.54 -22.49
C GLN A 116 -14.93 5.41 -23.51
N ILE A 117 -14.36 4.26 -23.18
CA ILE A 117 -14.34 3.08 -24.05
C ILE A 117 -15.76 2.56 -24.26
N ASP A 118 -16.57 2.47 -23.20
CA ASP A 118 -17.95 2.03 -23.28
C ASP A 118 -18.78 2.98 -24.17
N SER A 119 -18.58 4.29 -24.03
CA SER A 119 -19.26 5.30 -24.85
C SER A 119 -18.88 5.17 -26.31
N LEU A 120 -17.60 4.96 -26.62
CA LEU A 120 -17.13 4.75 -27.98
C LEU A 120 -17.68 3.46 -28.59
N ASN A 121 -17.71 2.38 -27.82
CA ASN A 121 -18.26 1.10 -28.27
C ASN A 121 -19.78 1.21 -28.54
N THR A 122 -20.51 1.90 -27.68
CA THR A 122 -21.93 2.16 -27.88
C THR A 122 -22.16 2.99 -29.14
N LEU A 123 -21.40 4.06 -29.33
CA LEU A 123 -21.48 4.89 -30.53
C LEU A 123 -21.17 4.10 -31.81
N ASN A 124 -20.11 3.30 -31.80
CA ASN A 124 -19.74 2.47 -32.94
C ASN A 124 -20.83 1.44 -33.28
N THR A 125 -21.44 0.84 -32.27
CA THR A 125 -22.56 -0.10 -32.46
C THR A 125 -23.76 0.59 -33.08
N ALA A 126 -24.13 1.79 -32.61
CA ALA A 126 -25.22 2.59 -33.15
C ALA A 126 -24.94 2.99 -34.63
N LEU A 127 -23.70 3.44 -34.92
CA LEU A 127 -23.31 3.80 -36.28
C LEU A 127 -23.35 2.61 -37.23
N ARG A 128 -22.93 1.43 -36.79
CA ARG A 128 -23.04 0.20 -37.58
C ARG A 128 -24.47 -0.22 -37.84
N ALA A 129 -25.34 -0.08 -36.83
CA ALA A 129 -26.77 -0.35 -36.99
C ALA A 129 -27.41 0.61 -37.99
N ASP A 130 -27.10 1.91 -37.91
CA ASP A 130 -27.58 2.90 -38.89
C ASP A 130 -27.06 2.63 -40.29
N ALA A 131 -25.83 2.22 -40.46
CA ALA A 131 -25.23 1.87 -41.74
C ALA A 131 -25.85 0.60 -42.36
N ALA A 132 -26.32 -0.33 -41.52
CA ALA A 132 -26.97 -1.57 -41.93
C ALA A 132 -28.46 -1.39 -42.25
N ALA A 133 -29.07 -0.32 -41.77
CA ALA A 133 -30.46 0.01 -42.06
C ALA A 133 -30.62 0.74 -43.40
#